data_ceb23416a8ff8b15c5c2d2bc62bb1f55
#
_entry.id   ceb23416a8ff8b15c5c2d2bc62bb1f55
#
_cell.length_a   1.000
_cell.length_b   1.000
_cell.length_c   1.000
_cell.angle_alpha   90.00
_cell.angle_beta   90.00
_cell.angle_gamma   90.00
#
_symmetry.space_group_name_H-M   'P 1'
#
loop_
_entity.id
_entity.type
_entity.pdbx_description
1 polymer ?
#
loop_
_entity_poly.entity_id
_entity_poly.type
_entity_poly.pdbx_seq_one_letter_code
_entity_poly.pdbx_strand_id
1 'polypeptide(L)'
;MKTIILGAGVDANIGMPLTGELIPKLAEFASTDEGKVLDNHLRTVLPHLMFRFDDFVKKTIDRFADEFNREMAAIKSSITEELDYNNNLSDKDRKMGRLITILMDKLISMRTGTTIDADTQDLIREVLGDDILIGDESLIDYSKVVFTDTFKAVLRAILQKSMTDSQHPILRHVYRNILDIEQLLLKHFIGFYTNHESSIKSYIYITWMLWGFLVSIEKRLSESKGDDYVNLHLYNQLQKHPEWEVISFNYTTFASQFTNGRAIYFHGCLTEYIEVETKTSFTIRGDIYREINVADFFENNIKPNIDFKSPNHRYAIPSFLPPLKLKPVLDKKYITYWYKASKALEESDIIIIIGYSFNASNEHFNGLLRDCSHKNIIIIDADPKSIIMPLASLIGFDQKRIVQTTIQGKTAYRLNSNFTLIEANAHEINLSQL
;
A
#
# COMPACT_ATOMS: atom_id res chain seq x y z
N MET A 1 -6.93 -22.14 -22.47
CA MET A 1 -6.21 -22.07 -21.20
C MET A 1 -6.71 -20.87 -20.41
N LYS A 2 -6.82 -20.96 -19.05
CA LYS A 2 -7.19 -19.81 -18.20
C LYS A 2 -5.99 -19.31 -17.42
N THR A 3 -5.83 -17.98 -17.35
CA THR A 3 -4.88 -17.33 -16.44
C THR A 3 -5.65 -16.52 -15.39
N ILE A 4 -5.33 -16.77 -14.12
CA ILE A 4 -5.91 -16.10 -12.96
C ILE A 4 -4.90 -15.11 -12.40
N ILE A 5 -5.32 -13.85 -12.24
CA ILE A 5 -4.48 -12.77 -11.70
C ILE A 5 -5.04 -12.38 -10.33
N LEU A 6 -4.20 -12.46 -9.30
CA LEU A 6 -4.54 -12.18 -7.91
C LEU A 6 -3.91 -10.84 -7.51
N GLY A 7 -4.74 -9.81 -7.36
CA GLY A 7 -4.34 -8.51 -6.82
C GLY A 7 -4.49 -8.43 -5.29
N ALA A 8 -4.10 -7.28 -4.71
CA ALA A 8 -4.13 -7.07 -3.25
C ALA A 8 -5.53 -7.23 -2.63
N GLY A 9 -6.59 -6.95 -3.39
CA GLY A 9 -7.97 -7.11 -2.93
C GLY A 9 -8.37 -8.55 -2.58
N VAL A 10 -7.66 -9.56 -3.11
CA VAL A 10 -7.89 -10.97 -2.76
C VAL A 10 -7.52 -11.22 -1.31
N ASP A 11 -6.34 -10.80 -0.89
CA ASP A 11 -5.85 -11.03 0.47
C ASP A 11 -6.40 -10.01 1.47
N ALA A 12 -6.93 -8.87 1.02
CA ALA A 12 -7.62 -7.91 1.88
C ALA A 12 -8.86 -8.52 2.55
N ASN A 13 -9.58 -9.39 1.85
CA ASN A 13 -10.74 -10.09 2.39
C ASN A 13 -10.40 -11.05 3.55
N ILE A 14 -9.15 -11.45 3.66
CA ILE A 14 -8.64 -12.27 4.76
C ILE A 14 -7.83 -11.46 5.78
N GLY A 15 -7.80 -10.14 5.63
CA GLY A 15 -7.23 -9.21 6.62
C GLY A 15 -5.84 -8.68 6.31
N MET A 16 -5.29 -8.93 5.13
CA MET A 16 -4.05 -8.26 4.69
C MET A 16 -4.32 -6.79 4.34
N PRO A 17 -3.39 -5.87 4.60
CA PRO A 17 -3.58 -4.47 4.28
C PRO A 17 -3.59 -4.24 2.77
N LEU A 18 -4.45 -3.35 2.31
CA LEU A 18 -4.37 -2.80 0.97
C LEU A 18 -3.10 -1.94 0.81
N THR A 19 -2.66 -1.74 -0.43
CA THR A 19 -1.45 -0.96 -0.75
C THR A 19 -1.46 0.43 -0.08
N GLY A 20 -2.60 1.12 -0.08
CA GLY A 20 -2.72 2.45 0.55
C GLY A 20 -2.72 2.45 2.08
N GLU A 21 -2.83 1.30 2.73
CA GLU A 21 -2.80 1.15 4.19
C GLU A 21 -1.45 0.64 4.70
N LEU A 22 -0.60 0.19 3.78
CA LEU A 22 0.61 -0.56 4.11
C LEU A 22 1.59 0.27 4.94
N ILE A 23 1.85 1.51 4.55
CA ILE A 23 2.83 2.36 5.23
C ILE A 23 2.36 2.81 6.62
N PRO A 24 1.10 3.27 6.81
CA PRO A 24 0.59 3.53 8.16
C PRO A 24 0.70 2.33 9.09
N LYS A 25 0.26 1.17 8.62
CA LYS A 25 0.31 -0.07 9.42
C LYS A 25 1.74 -0.55 9.69
N LEU A 26 2.68 -0.29 8.78
CA LEU A 26 4.10 -0.54 9.01
C LEU A 26 4.65 0.35 10.15
N ALA A 27 4.26 1.62 10.20
CA ALA A 27 4.65 2.52 11.27
C ALA A 27 4.07 2.06 12.63
N GLU A 28 2.82 1.59 12.64
CA GLU A 28 2.21 0.96 13.83
C GLU A 28 2.98 -0.29 14.26
N PHE A 29 3.29 -1.19 13.31
CA PHE A 29 4.07 -2.40 13.59
C PHE A 29 5.43 -2.09 14.22
N ALA A 30 6.14 -1.08 13.73
CA ALA A 30 7.42 -0.65 14.30
C ALA A 30 7.32 -0.26 15.79
N SER A 31 6.14 0.11 16.26
CA SER A 31 5.87 0.44 17.66
C SER A 31 5.42 -0.74 18.51
N THR A 32 5.09 -1.89 17.91
CA THR A 32 4.75 -3.13 18.63
C THR A 32 5.97 -3.76 19.28
N ASP A 33 5.77 -4.69 20.21
CA ASP A 33 6.87 -5.40 20.87
C ASP A 33 7.68 -6.22 19.83
N GLU A 34 7.00 -6.90 18.90
CA GLU A 34 7.63 -7.67 17.84
C GLU A 34 8.45 -6.77 16.90
N GLY A 35 7.88 -5.62 16.51
CA GLY A 35 8.57 -4.63 15.68
C GLY A 35 9.79 -4.03 16.37
N LYS A 36 9.72 -3.72 17.68
CA LYS A 36 10.85 -3.23 18.48
C LYS A 36 11.98 -4.24 18.60
N VAL A 37 11.64 -5.52 18.77
CA VAL A 37 12.65 -6.59 18.82
C VAL A 37 13.36 -6.71 17.47
N LEU A 38 12.63 -6.70 16.35
CA LEU A 38 13.21 -6.69 15.01
C LEU A 38 14.07 -5.43 14.76
N ASP A 39 13.59 -4.24 15.16
CA ASP A 39 14.38 -3.00 15.09
C ASP A 39 15.71 -3.12 15.82
N ASN A 40 15.72 -3.67 17.04
CA ASN A 40 16.94 -3.88 17.82
C ASN A 40 17.91 -4.82 17.12
N HIS A 41 17.44 -5.95 16.56
CA HIS A 41 18.27 -6.86 15.79
C HIS A 41 18.89 -6.19 14.55
N LEU A 42 18.07 -5.44 13.80
CA LEU A 42 18.55 -4.71 12.62
C LEU A 42 19.62 -3.67 13.00
N ARG A 43 19.45 -2.91 14.09
CA ARG A 43 20.45 -1.95 14.56
C ARG A 43 21.75 -2.60 15.00
N THR A 44 21.70 -3.84 15.48
CA THR A 44 22.91 -4.60 15.83
C THR A 44 23.76 -4.92 14.61
N VAL A 45 23.13 -5.23 13.47
CA VAL A 45 23.80 -5.59 12.22
C VAL A 45 24.07 -4.40 11.30
N LEU A 46 23.36 -3.27 11.49
CA LEU A 46 23.48 -2.04 10.71
C LEU A 46 24.06 -0.91 11.60
N PRO A 47 25.38 -0.91 11.86
CA PRO A 47 25.98 0.07 12.77
C PRO A 47 25.78 1.49 12.27
N HIS A 48 25.51 2.43 13.20
CA HIS A 48 25.24 3.85 12.91
C HIS A 48 24.02 4.09 12.00
N LEU A 49 23.04 3.19 12.03
CA LEU A 49 21.77 3.41 11.32
C LEU A 49 21.04 4.64 11.88
N MET A 50 20.91 5.69 11.07
CA MET A 50 20.24 6.94 11.44
C MET A 50 18.72 6.90 11.21
N PHE A 51 18.24 5.99 10.38
CA PHE A 51 16.81 5.92 10.04
C PHE A 51 16.00 5.39 11.22
N ARG A 52 14.86 6.09 11.52
CA ARG A 52 13.82 5.68 12.45
C ARG A 52 12.47 6.01 11.83
N PHE A 53 11.51 5.09 11.90
CA PHE A 53 10.18 5.33 11.36
C PHE A 53 9.47 6.48 12.04
N ASP A 54 9.51 6.57 13.37
CA ASP A 54 8.89 7.65 14.14
C ASP A 54 9.44 9.02 13.74
N ASP A 55 10.77 9.13 13.66
CA ASP A 55 11.45 10.34 13.22
C ASP A 55 11.16 10.67 11.75
N PHE A 56 11.09 9.65 10.90
CA PHE A 56 10.78 9.82 9.48
C PHE A 56 9.37 10.39 9.30
N VAL A 57 8.38 9.79 9.96
CA VAL A 57 6.99 10.25 9.93
C VAL A 57 6.88 11.67 10.50
N LYS A 58 7.49 11.90 11.68
CA LYS A 58 7.48 13.22 12.33
C LYS A 58 8.13 14.28 11.44
N LYS A 59 9.34 14.04 10.93
CA LYS A 59 10.05 14.98 10.04
C LYS A 59 9.29 15.22 8.73
N THR A 60 8.58 14.21 8.22
CA THR A 60 7.72 14.36 7.04
C THR A 60 6.56 15.29 7.32
N ILE A 61 5.87 15.10 8.45
CA ILE A 61 4.78 15.96 8.89
C ILE A 61 5.29 17.39 9.15
N ASP A 62 6.42 17.53 9.86
CA ASP A 62 7.02 18.83 10.15
C ASP A 62 7.42 19.59 8.88
N ARG A 63 8.10 18.91 7.95
CA ARG A 63 8.46 19.50 6.65
C ARG A 63 7.23 19.90 5.84
N PHE A 64 6.23 19.04 5.82
CA PHE A 64 4.98 19.34 5.13
C PHE A 64 4.29 20.57 5.74
N ALA A 65 4.24 20.67 7.09
CA ALA A 65 3.70 21.82 7.78
C ALA A 65 4.45 23.14 7.45
N ASP A 66 5.75 23.04 7.18
CA ASP A 66 6.59 24.18 6.81
C ASP A 66 6.50 24.55 5.31
N GLU A 67 6.27 23.56 4.42
CA GLU A 67 6.18 23.74 2.95
C GLU A 67 4.75 23.90 2.42
N PHE A 68 3.73 23.84 3.26
CA PHE A 68 2.30 23.77 2.93
C PHE A 68 1.76 24.89 2.03
N ASN A 69 2.50 25.99 1.93
CA ASN A 69 2.08 27.18 1.18
C ASN A 69 1.92 26.98 -0.34
N ARG A 70 2.51 25.95 -0.94
CA ARG A 70 2.61 25.83 -2.41
C ARG A 70 1.41 25.17 -3.07
N GLU A 71 0.70 24.31 -2.35
CA GLU A 71 -0.36 23.44 -2.94
C GLU A 71 -1.75 23.66 -2.32
N MET A 72 -1.91 24.60 -1.41
CA MET A 72 -3.14 24.78 -0.60
C MET A 72 -4.42 24.95 -1.41
N ALA A 73 -4.37 25.70 -2.51
CA ALA A 73 -5.56 25.95 -3.31
C ALA A 73 -6.08 24.67 -3.99
N ALA A 74 -5.15 23.82 -4.50
CA ALA A 74 -5.51 22.55 -5.12
C ALA A 74 -6.06 21.56 -4.09
N ILE A 75 -5.45 21.51 -2.91
CA ILE A 75 -5.90 20.65 -1.81
C ILE A 75 -7.29 21.06 -1.32
N LYS A 76 -7.51 22.36 -1.13
CA LYS A 76 -8.83 22.90 -0.76
C LYS A 76 -9.90 22.52 -1.78
N SER A 77 -9.65 22.75 -3.06
CA SER A 77 -10.58 22.39 -4.14
C SER A 77 -10.94 20.91 -4.07
N SER A 78 -9.95 20.04 -3.94
CA SER A 78 -10.15 18.59 -3.88
C SER A 78 -10.94 18.13 -2.65
N ILE A 79 -10.71 18.73 -1.47
CA ILE A 79 -11.50 18.42 -0.26
C ILE A 79 -12.93 18.97 -0.39
N THR A 80 -13.10 20.16 -0.98
CA THR A 80 -14.43 20.74 -1.21
C THR A 80 -15.23 19.88 -2.17
N GLU A 81 -14.63 19.42 -3.26
CA GLU A 81 -15.26 18.47 -4.20
C GLU A 81 -15.71 17.18 -3.50
N GLU A 82 -14.85 16.61 -2.64
CA GLU A 82 -15.22 15.41 -1.88
C GLU A 82 -16.38 15.67 -0.91
N LEU A 83 -16.43 16.84 -0.26
CA LEU A 83 -17.55 17.24 0.62
C LEU A 83 -18.86 17.43 -0.14
N ASP A 84 -18.80 17.95 -1.37
CA ASP A 84 -19.98 18.28 -2.18
C ASP A 84 -20.55 17.07 -2.92
N TYR A 85 -19.69 16.19 -3.43
CA TYR A 85 -20.11 15.08 -4.30
C TYR A 85 -20.21 13.73 -3.59
N ASN A 86 -19.57 13.54 -2.43
CA ASN A 86 -19.64 12.27 -1.71
C ASN A 86 -20.78 12.27 -0.67
N ASN A 87 -21.93 11.74 -1.06
CA ASN A 87 -23.10 11.63 -0.18
C ASN A 87 -22.95 10.60 0.96
N ASN A 88 -21.93 9.75 0.91
CA ASN A 88 -21.71 8.68 1.89
C ASN A 88 -20.79 9.12 3.05
N LEU A 89 -20.43 10.40 3.13
CA LEU A 89 -19.60 10.92 4.22
C LEU A 89 -20.38 10.93 5.54
N SER A 90 -19.76 10.41 6.60
CA SER A 90 -20.28 10.54 7.95
C SER A 90 -20.28 11.99 8.43
N ASP A 91 -21.05 12.32 9.47
CA ASP A 91 -21.04 13.65 10.08
C ASP A 91 -19.64 14.04 10.59
N LYS A 92 -18.91 13.07 11.12
CA LYS A 92 -17.52 13.25 11.57
C LYS A 92 -16.57 13.57 10.41
N ASP A 93 -16.73 12.90 9.25
CA ASP A 93 -15.95 13.21 8.05
C ASP A 93 -16.24 14.60 7.51
N ARG A 94 -17.53 15.00 7.50
CA ARG A 94 -17.94 16.34 7.09
C ARG A 94 -17.34 17.42 7.99
N LYS A 95 -17.33 17.20 9.32
CA LYS A 95 -16.72 18.13 10.28
C LYS A 95 -15.21 18.22 10.09
N MET A 96 -14.53 17.09 9.88
CA MET A 96 -13.09 17.07 9.58
C MET A 96 -12.78 17.82 8.28
N GLY A 97 -13.52 17.58 7.22
CA GLY A 97 -13.35 18.29 5.94
C GLY A 97 -13.57 19.78 6.07
N ARG A 98 -14.60 20.23 6.81
CA ARG A 98 -14.86 21.65 7.12
C ARG A 98 -13.71 22.27 7.89
N LEU A 99 -13.19 21.59 8.93
CA LEU A 99 -12.04 22.09 9.69
C LEU A 99 -10.83 22.31 8.77
N ILE A 100 -10.52 21.35 7.92
CA ILE A 100 -9.39 21.45 6.98
C ILE A 100 -9.62 22.62 6.00
N THR A 101 -10.83 22.76 5.45
CA THR A 101 -11.19 23.86 4.54
C THR A 101 -11.06 25.22 5.21
N ILE A 102 -11.55 25.36 6.45
CA ILE A 102 -11.43 26.61 7.24
C ILE A 102 -9.96 26.97 7.47
N LEU A 103 -9.14 26.00 7.86
CA LEU A 103 -7.71 26.22 8.07
C LEU A 103 -7.03 26.68 6.78
N MET A 104 -7.38 26.09 5.64
CA MET A 104 -6.85 26.48 4.33
C MET A 104 -7.32 27.89 3.92
N ASP A 105 -8.57 28.25 4.16
CA ASP A 105 -9.09 29.58 3.88
C ASP A 105 -8.37 30.67 4.70
N LYS A 106 -8.14 30.37 5.97
CA LYS A 106 -7.40 31.29 6.84
C LYS A 106 -5.94 31.44 6.36
N LEU A 107 -5.35 30.40 5.80
CA LEU A 107 -4.00 30.43 5.20
C LEU A 107 -3.97 31.19 3.87
N ILE A 108 -4.94 30.95 2.98
CA ILE A 108 -5.01 31.60 1.65
C ILE A 108 -5.37 33.09 1.75
N SER A 109 -6.24 33.46 2.68
CA SER A 109 -6.73 34.85 2.82
C SER A 109 -5.68 35.85 3.32
N MET A 110 -4.50 35.38 3.74
CA MET A 110 -3.32 36.19 4.12
C MET A 110 -3.67 37.55 4.78
N ARG A 111 -4.39 37.52 5.88
CA ARG A 111 -4.68 38.71 6.66
C ARG A 111 -3.94 38.68 7.99
N THR A 112 -3.30 39.77 8.33
CA THR A 112 -2.57 39.94 9.59
C THR A 112 -3.42 39.54 10.79
N GLY A 113 -2.93 38.59 11.58
CA GLY A 113 -3.54 38.20 12.85
C GLY A 113 -4.83 37.40 12.69
N THR A 114 -4.80 36.23 12.05
CA THR A 114 -5.99 35.37 12.02
C THR A 114 -6.11 34.64 13.36
N THR A 115 -7.08 35.07 14.16
CA THR A 115 -7.46 34.39 15.40
C THR A 115 -8.39 33.23 15.11
N ILE A 116 -8.39 32.22 15.99
CA ILE A 116 -9.36 31.14 15.97
C ILE A 116 -10.67 31.70 16.56
N ASP A 117 -11.74 31.79 15.73
CA ASP A 117 -13.07 32.09 16.23
C ASP A 117 -13.63 30.93 17.08
N ALA A 118 -14.67 31.23 17.89
CA ALA A 118 -15.26 30.25 18.80
C ALA A 118 -15.76 29.00 18.09
N ASP A 119 -16.40 29.17 16.92
CA ASP A 119 -16.92 28.03 16.13
C ASP A 119 -15.81 27.12 15.62
N THR A 120 -14.66 27.69 15.24
CA THR A 120 -13.48 26.91 14.83
C THR A 120 -12.83 26.23 16.05
N GLN A 121 -12.78 26.87 17.22
CA GLN A 121 -12.27 26.24 18.45
C GLN A 121 -13.12 25.02 18.83
N ASP A 122 -14.46 25.18 18.80
CA ASP A 122 -15.36 24.07 19.11
C ASP A 122 -15.22 22.93 18.10
N LEU A 123 -15.05 23.24 16.82
CA LEU A 123 -14.81 22.25 15.79
C LEU A 123 -13.47 21.51 16.00
N ILE A 124 -12.41 22.22 16.40
CA ILE A 124 -11.11 21.62 16.74
C ILE A 124 -11.26 20.65 17.92
N ARG A 125 -11.93 21.09 19.01
CA ARG A 125 -12.17 20.25 20.19
C ARG A 125 -12.95 19.00 19.83
N GLU A 126 -14.00 19.14 19.05
CA GLU A 126 -14.86 18.01 18.65
C GLU A 126 -14.12 16.99 17.79
N VAL A 127 -13.26 17.43 16.88
CA VAL A 127 -12.59 16.56 15.90
C VAL A 127 -11.28 15.99 16.42
N LEU A 128 -10.50 16.77 17.17
CA LEU A 128 -9.12 16.46 17.57
C LEU A 128 -8.94 16.31 19.09
N GLY A 129 -9.90 16.78 19.90
CA GLY A 129 -9.82 16.76 21.37
C GLY A 129 -9.37 18.07 21.99
N ASP A 130 -9.55 18.19 23.31
CA ASP A 130 -9.31 19.44 24.06
C ASP A 130 -7.83 19.79 24.24
N ASP A 131 -6.93 18.82 24.17
CA ASP A 131 -5.51 18.99 24.51
C ASP A 131 -4.70 19.78 23.45
N ILE A 132 -5.30 20.09 22.30
CA ILE A 132 -4.59 20.74 21.18
C ILE A 132 -4.64 22.26 21.25
N LEU A 133 -5.63 22.83 21.93
CA LEU A 133 -5.80 24.26 22.13
C LEU A 133 -5.11 24.76 23.40
N ILE A 134 -3.80 24.51 23.54
CA ILE A 134 -3.02 24.96 24.70
C ILE A 134 -2.20 26.17 24.28
N GLY A 135 -2.60 27.40 24.68
CA GLY A 135 -1.81 28.61 24.54
C GLY A 135 -2.35 29.63 23.56
N ASP A 136 -1.53 30.14 22.68
CA ASP A 136 -1.85 31.21 21.73
C ASP A 136 -3.01 30.82 20.80
N GLU A 137 -4.10 31.61 20.85
CA GLU A 137 -5.30 31.42 20.03
C GLU A 137 -5.10 31.84 18.56
N SER A 138 -3.93 32.35 18.18
CA SER A 138 -3.65 32.72 16.80
C SER A 138 -3.21 31.50 15.98
N LEU A 139 -3.74 31.33 14.78
CA LEU A 139 -3.33 30.28 13.85
C LEU A 139 -2.07 30.64 13.07
N ILE A 140 -1.86 31.95 12.81
CA ILE A 140 -0.77 32.41 11.95
C ILE A 140 -0.22 33.71 12.52
N ASP A 141 1.09 33.81 12.68
CA ASP A 141 1.82 35.03 13.01
C ASP A 141 2.46 35.60 11.74
N TYR A 142 1.85 36.64 11.18
CA TYR A 142 2.34 37.27 9.95
C TYR A 142 3.54 38.21 10.16
N SER A 143 3.80 38.63 11.38
CA SER A 143 4.94 39.52 11.66
C SER A 143 6.27 38.84 11.36
N LYS A 144 6.29 37.50 11.35
CA LYS A 144 7.47 36.65 11.15
C LYS A 144 7.39 35.71 9.94
N VAL A 145 6.25 35.72 9.20
CA VAL A 145 5.94 34.73 8.15
C VAL A 145 6.03 33.26 8.68
N VAL A 146 5.70 33.04 9.94
CA VAL A 146 5.79 31.75 10.63
C VAL A 146 4.40 31.32 11.09
N PHE A 147 4.09 30.05 10.88
CA PHE A 147 2.89 29.45 11.46
C PHE A 147 3.02 29.37 12.98
N THR A 148 1.95 29.69 13.69
CA THR A 148 1.92 29.56 15.15
C THR A 148 2.03 28.09 15.58
N ASP A 149 2.46 27.86 16.81
CA ASP A 149 2.58 26.51 17.35
C ASP A 149 1.22 25.79 17.41
N THR A 150 0.14 26.53 17.64
CA THR A 150 -1.23 26.01 17.59
C THR A 150 -1.59 25.48 16.20
N PHE A 151 -1.33 26.26 15.13
CA PHE A 151 -1.58 25.78 13.77
C PHE A 151 -0.77 24.53 13.45
N LYS A 152 0.52 24.53 13.78
CA LYS A 152 1.39 23.35 13.60
C LYS A 152 0.87 22.13 14.38
N ALA A 153 0.39 22.33 15.60
CA ALA A 153 -0.18 21.26 16.42
C ALA A 153 -1.46 20.67 15.79
N VAL A 154 -2.38 21.53 15.35
CA VAL A 154 -3.61 21.12 14.65
C VAL A 154 -3.30 20.39 13.36
N LEU A 155 -2.41 20.92 12.53
CA LEU A 155 -2.01 20.27 11.28
C LEU A 155 -1.33 18.92 11.53
N ARG A 156 -0.42 18.83 12.50
CA ARG A 156 0.20 17.57 12.91
C ARG A 156 -0.85 16.55 13.35
N ALA A 157 -1.82 16.95 14.15
CA ALA A 157 -2.88 16.06 14.61
C ALA A 157 -3.74 15.53 13.45
N ILE A 158 -4.10 16.38 12.49
CA ILE A 158 -4.84 15.97 11.27
C ILE A 158 -4.02 14.96 10.46
N LEU A 159 -2.75 15.27 10.22
CA LEU A 159 -1.87 14.41 9.43
C LEU A 159 -1.59 13.07 10.13
N GLN A 160 -1.35 13.07 11.44
CA GLN A 160 -1.21 11.84 12.23
C GLN A 160 -2.49 11.01 12.19
N LYS A 161 -3.65 11.66 12.37
CA LYS A 161 -4.95 10.98 12.30
C LYS A 161 -5.22 10.41 10.92
N SER A 162 -4.80 11.07 9.83
CA SER A 162 -4.92 10.53 8.47
C SER A 162 -4.10 9.27 8.24
N MET A 163 -3.04 9.06 9.01
CA MET A 163 -2.22 7.85 8.95
C MET A 163 -2.84 6.68 9.71
N THR A 164 -3.51 6.95 10.82
CA THR A 164 -4.04 5.91 11.73
C THR A 164 -5.50 5.55 11.43
N ASP A 165 -6.25 6.43 10.77
CA ASP A 165 -7.69 6.27 10.55
C ASP A 165 -8.02 6.22 9.04
N SER A 166 -7.63 5.11 8.41
CA SER A 166 -7.87 4.87 6.97
C SER A 166 -9.35 4.62 6.61
N GLN A 167 -10.22 4.46 7.61
CA GLN A 167 -11.65 4.23 7.39
C GLN A 167 -12.41 5.52 7.00
N HIS A 168 -11.87 6.70 7.38
CA HIS A 168 -12.50 7.97 7.07
C HIS A 168 -12.12 8.47 5.66
N PRO A 169 -13.09 8.69 4.75
CA PRO A 169 -12.81 9.12 3.36
C PRO A 169 -11.98 10.39 3.27
N ILE A 170 -12.30 11.41 4.06
CA ILE A 170 -11.55 12.69 4.09
C ILE A 170 -10.12 12.49 4.57
N LEU A 171 -9.89 11.74 5.65
CA LEU A 171 -8.54 11.47 6.15
C LEU A 171 -7.73 10.62 5.17
N ARG A 172 -8.37 9.66 4.50
CA ARG A 172 -7.76 8.88 3.42
C ARG A 172 -7.34 9.79 2.26
N HIS A 173 -8.18 10.77 1.91
CA HIS A 173 -7.87 11.76 0.87
C HIS A 173 -6.67 12.61 1.26
N VAL A 174 -6.62 13.13 2.51
CA VAL A 174 -5.47 13.86 3.06
C VAL A 174 -4.20 13.01 2.98
N TYR A 175 -4.25 11.77 3.42
CA TYR A 175 -3.11 10.86 3.39
C TYR A 175 -2.57 10.65 1.96
N ARG A 176 -3.45 10.34 1.02
CA ARG A 176 -3.06 10.01 -0.36
C ARG A 176 -2.55 11.20 -1.16
N ASN A 177 -3.16 12.35 -0.99
CA ASN A 177 -2.91 13.51 -1.86
C ASN A 177 -2.01 14.56 -1.22
N ILE A 178 -1.89 14.57 0.11
CA ILE A 178 -1.12 15.57 0.83
C ILE A 178 0.18 14.98 1.37
N LEU A 179 0.13 13.86 2.09
CA LEU A 179 1.33 13.30 2.71
C LEU A 179 2.25 12.60 1.71
N ASP A 180 1.69 11.91 0.72
CA ASP A 180 2.42 11.05 -0.25
C ASP A 180 3.70 10.41 0.33
N ILE A 181 3.54 9.74 1.49
CA ILE A 181 4.66 9.12 2.23
C ILE A 181 5.40 8.12 1.34
N GLU A 182 4.68 7.50 0.39
CA GLU A 182 5.28 6.60 -0.59
C GLU A 182 6.36 7.30 -1.41
N GLN A 183 6.12 8.54 -1.86
CA GLN A 183 7.11 9.32 -2.61
C GLN A 183 8.31 9.71 -1.75
N LEU A 184 8.11 9.95 -0.48
CA LEU A 184 9.20 10.28 0.45
C LEU A 184 10.05 9.05 0.79
N LEU A 185 9.42 7.89 0.99
CA LEU A 185 10.13 6.62 1.14
C LEU A 185 10.92 6.26 -0.13
N LEU A 186 10.40 6.63 -1.31
CA LEU A 186 11.08 6.40 -2.58
C LEU A 186 12.52 6.96 -2.58
N LYS A 187 12.77 8.11 -1.94
CA LYS A 187 14.11 8.68 -1.82
C LYS A 187 15.08 7.73 -1.12
N HIS A 188 14.64 7.00 -0.12
CA HIS A 188 15.45 6.02 0.57
C HIS A 188 15.72 4.78 -0.29
N PHE A 189 14.76 4.36 -1.12
CA PHE A 189 14.94 3.26 -2.07
C PHE A 189 15.84 3.64 -3.25
N ILE A 190 15.72 4.85 -3.79
CA ILE A 190 16.64 5.36 -4.83
C ILE A 190 18.05 5.55 -4.27
N GLY A 191 18.16 5.96 -3.02
CA GLY A 191 19.45 6.12 -2.33
C GLY A 191 20.31 4.86 -2.33
N PHE A 192 19.73 3.68 -2.49
CA PHE A 192 20.46 2.44 -2.70
C PHE A 192 21.39 2.50 -3.92
N TYR A 193 20.97 3.14 -5.00
CA TYR A 193 21.77 3.29 -6.22
C TYR A 193 22.84 4.40 -6.14
N THR A 194 22.82 5.21 -5.08
CA THR A 194 23.79 6.31 -4.91
C THR A 194 25.09 5.88 -4.23
N ASN A 195 25.22 4.61 -3.83
CA ASN A 195 26.35 4.04 -3.10
C ASN A 195 26.68 4.74 -1.76
N HIS A 196 25.79 5.57 -1.23
CA HIS A 196 25.96 6.12 0.12
C HIS A 196 25.58 5.08 1.17
N GLU A 197 26.50 4.73 2.03
CA GLU A 197 26.33 3.71 3.08
C GLU A 197 25.07 3.93 3.94
N SER A 198 24.79 5.18 4.31
CA SER A 198 23.60 5.53 5.10
C SER A 198 22.28 5.22 4.36
N SER A 199 22.25 5.44 3.04
CA SER A 199 21.09 5.15 2.19
C SER A 199 20.89 3.65 2.03
N ILE A 200 21.98 2.90 1.84
CA ILE A 200 21.94 1.43 1.76
C ILE A 200 21.43 0.83 3.06
N LYS A 201 21.94 1.29 4.21
CA LYS A 201 21.46 0.85 5.52
C LYS A 201 19.98 1.14 5.74
N SER A 202 19.51 2.33 5.36
CA SER A 202 18.11 2.71 5.45
C SER A 202 17.22 1.81 4.57
N TYR A 203 17.67 1.52 3.34
CA TYR A 203 16.98 0.60 2.44
C TYR A 203 16.84 -0.80 3.04
N ILE A 204 17.93 -1.38 3.53
CA ILE A 204 17.95 -2.70 4.16
C ILE A 204 16.98 -2.74 5.34
N TYR A 205 17.07 -1.72 6.21
CA TYR A 205 16.20 -1.60 7.37
C TYR A 205 14.71 -1.56 7.00
N ILE A 206 14.34 -0.66 6.08
CA ILE A 206 12.93 -0.51 5.66
C ILE A 206 12.41 -1.80 5.04
N THR A 207 13.21 -2.46 4.22
CA THR A 207 12.82 -3.70 3.53
C THR A 207 12.59 -4.84 4.53
N TRP A 208 13.45 -4.98 5.54
CA TRP A 208 13.27 -5.98 6.60
C TRP A 208 12.11 -5.67 7.54
N MET A 209 11.89 -4.40 7.89
CA MET A 209 10.73 -4.00 8.69
C MET A 209 9.42 -4.28 7.95
N LEU A 210 9.37 -3.99 6.64
CA LEU A 210 8.21 -4.31 5.79
C LEU A 210 7.98 -5.83 5.73
N TRP A 211 9.04 -6.62 5.55
CA TRP A 211 8.97 -8.07 5.58
C TRP A 211 8.43 -8.58 6.92
N GLY A 212 9.01 -8.14 8.03
CA GLY A 212 8.58 -8.54 9.37
C GLY A 212 7.11 -8.22 9.64
N PHE A 213 6.67 -7.04 9.22
CA PHE A 213 5.27 -6.64 9.31
C PHE A 213 4.33 -7.59 8.54
N LEU A 214 4.63 -7.86 7.27
CA LEU A 214 3.80 -8.73 6.43
C LEU A 214 3.79 -10.18 6.93
N VAL A 215 4.93 -10.69 7.36
CA VAL A 215 5.05 -12.03 7.95
C VAL A 215 4.24 -12.13 9.25
N SER A 216 4.31 -11.13 10.13
CA SER A 216 3.55 -11.13 11.40
C SER A 216 2.04 -11.15 11.17
N ILE A 217 1.56 -10.46 10.11
CA ILE A 217 0.14 -10.51 9.74
C ILE A 217 -0.22 -11.90 9.17
N GLU A 218 0.55 -12.41 8.20
CA GLU A 218 0.29 -13.73 7.62
C GLU A 218 0.24 -14.82 8.68
N LYS A 219 1.18 -14.78 9.64
CA LYS A 219 1.21 -15.69 10.77
C LYS A 219 -0.04 -15.60 11.63
N ARG A 220 -0.43 -14.40 12.08
CA ARG A 220 -1.64 -14.18 12.88
C ARG A 220 -2.91 -14.63 12.16
N LEU A 221 -3.00 -14.40 10.86
CA LEU A 221 -4.13 -14.84 10.05
C LEU A 221 -4.20 -16.36 9.97
N SER A 222 -3.06 -17.03 9.81
CA SER A 222 -2.98 -18.49 9.80
C SER A 222 -3.37 -19.09 11.14
N GLU A 223 -3.00 -18.47 12.26
CA GLU A 223 -3.33 -18.91 13.61
C GLU A 223 -4.79 -18.64 13.99
N SER A 224 -5.35 -17.48 13.59
CA SER A 224 -6.68 -17.03 14.01
C SER A 224 -7.83 -17.70 13.29
N LYS A 225 -7.63 -18.13 12.06
CA LYS A 225 -8.69 -18.69 11.20
C LYS A 225 -8.68 -20.22 11.11
N GLY A 226 -7.66 -20.87 11.66
CA GLY A 226 -7.56 -22.34 11.69
C GLY A 226 -7.95 -23.00 10.36
N ASP A 227 -8.85 -24.00 10.41
CA ASP A 227 -9.33 -24.71 9.23
C ASP A 227 -10.15 -23.84 8.26
N ASP A 228 -10.78 -22.75 8.73
CA ASP A 228 -11.54 -21.82 7.87
C ASP A 228 -10.66 -21.10 6.84
N TYR A 229 -9.39 -20.87 7.17
CA TYR A 229 -8.42 -20.33 6.25
C TYR A 229 -8.15 -21.26 5.05
N VAL A 230 -8.06 -22.57 5.30
CA VAL A 230 -7.89 -23.61 4.26
C VAL A 230 -9.14 -23.72 3.39
N ASN A 231 -10.30 -23.29 3.90
CA ASN A 231 -11.58 -23.39 3.23
C ASN A 231 -11.96 -22.16 2.38
N LEU A 232 -11.05 -21.21 2.13
CA LEU A 232 -11.31 -20.07 1.26
C LEU A 232 -11.67 -20.55 -0.16
N HIS A 233 -12.87 -20.26 -0.58
CA HIS A 233 -13.45 -20.77 -1.83
C HIS A 233 -12.58 -20.52 -3.07
N LEU A 234 -11.97 -19.31 -3.20
CA LEU A 234 -11.10 -18.97 -4.31
C LEU A 234 -9.85 -19.87 -4.36
N TYR A 235 -9.12 -19.97 -3.25
CA TYR A 235 -7.88 -20.74 -3.19
C TYR A 235 -8.13 -22.25 -3.39
N ASN A 236 -9.24 -22.76 -2.88
CA ASN A 236 -9.67 -24.13 -3.12
C ASN A 236 -9.96 -24.41 -4.61
N GLN A 237 -10.47 -23.43 -5.36
CA GLN A 237 -10.64 -23.54 -6.80
C GLN A 237 -9.28 -23.63 -7.51
N LEU A 238 -8.31 -22.80 -7.13
CA LEU A 238 -6.95 -22.85 -7.70
C LEU A 238 -6.29 -24.20 -7.47
N GLN A 239 -6.51 -24.81 -6.31
CA GLN A 239 -5.99 -26.14 -5.98
C GLN A 239 -6.60 -27.25 -6.85
N LYS A 240 -7.92 -27.13 -7.13
CA LYS A 240 -8.65 -28.13 -7.94
C LYS A 240 -8.36 -28.03 -9.43
N HIS A 241 -7.82 -26.89 -9.89
CA HIS A 241 -7.56 -26.60 -11.29
C HIS A 241 -6.07 -26.37 -11.56
N PRO A 242 -5.26 -27.45 -11.51
CA PRO A 242 -3.82 -27.38 -11.74
C PRO A 242 -3.45 -26.95 -13.17
N GLU A 243 -4.39 -26.96 -14.10
CA GLU A 243 -4.21 -26.50 -15.49
C GLU A 243 -4.31 -24.97 -15.66
N TRP A 244 -4.75 -24.25 -14.61
CA TRP A 244 -4.77 -22.80 -14.66
C TRP A 244 -3.41 -22.21 -14.31
N GLU A 245 -3.00 -21.19 -15.06
CA GLU A 245 -1.86 -20.36 -14.70
C GLU A 245 -2.28 -19.32 -13.66
N VAL A 246 -1.44 -19.07 -12.67
CA VAL A 246 -1.72 -18.13 -11.59
C VAL A 246 -0.62 -17.09 -11.48
N ILE A 247 -0.97 -15.83 -11.60
CA ILE A 247 -0.07 -14.67 -11.41
C ILE A 247 -0.51 -13.95 -10.15
N SER A 248 0.36 -13.83 -9.16
CA SER A 248 0.10 -13.14 -7.90
C SER A 248 0.87 -11.84 -7.81
N PHE A 249 0.18 -10.77 -7.42
CA PHE A 249 0.75 -9.48 -7.02
C PHE A 249 0.95 -9.37 -5.52
N ASN A 250 0.40 -10.34 -4.77
CA ASN A 250 0.53 -10.41 -3.32
C ASN A 250 1.88 -11.00 -2.92
N TYR A 251 2.43 -10.52 -1.81
CA TYR A 251 3.70 -11.04 -1.27
C TYR A 251 3.52 -12.31 -0.45
N THR A 252 2.28 -12.58 -0.02
CA THR A 252 1.92 -13.72 0.83
C THR A 252 2.19 -15.05 0.16
N THR A 253 2.39 -16.08 0.97
CA THR A 253 2.66 -17.42 0.46
C THR A 253 1.39 -18.17 0.02
N PHE A 254 0.21 -17.59 0.18
CA PHE A 254 -1.08 -18.25 -0.06
C PHE A 254 -1.22 -18.80 -1.48
N ALA A 255 -0.93 -17.99 -2.50
CA ALA A 255 -1.00 -18.46 -3.87
C ALA A 255 -0.10 -19.68 -4.12
N SER A 256 1.12 -19.68 -3.57
CA SER A 256 2.06 -20.81 -3.70
C SER A 256 1.56 -22.08 -3.00
N GLN A 257 0.96 -21.93 -1.81
CA GLN A 257 0.44 -23.08 -1.05
C GLN A 257 -0.65 -23.83 -1.81
N PHE A 258 -1.63 -23.09 -2.35
CA PHE A 258 -2.76 -23.70 -3.05
C PHE A 258 -2.50 -24.06 -4.52
N THR A 259 -1.37 -23.64 -5.07
CA THR A 259 -0.94 -24.01 -6.43
C THR A 259 0.25 -24.98 -6.45
N ASN A 260 0.64 -25.53 -5.30
CA ASN A 260 1.84 -26.39 -5.18
C ASN A 260 3.11 -25.72 -5.76
N GLY A 261 3.31 -24.44 -5.46
CA GLY A 261 4.48 -23.68 -5.87
C GLY A 261 4.49 -23.20 -7.33
N ARG A 262 3.36 -23.35 -8.08
CA ARG A 262 3.29 -22.96 -9.50
C ARG A 262 2.99 -21.47 -9.72
N ALA A 263 2.48 -20.75 -8.69
CA ALA A 263 2.15 -19.34 -8.82
C ALA A 263 3.35 -18.50 -9.26
N ILE A 264 3.14 -17.61 -10.22
CA ILE A 264 4.12 -16.62 -10.68
C ILE A 264 3.97 -15.37 -9.81
N TYR A 265 4.94 -15.07 -8.98
CA TYR A 265 4.94 -13.88 -8.13
C TYR A 265 5.51 -12.68 -8.87
N PHE A 266 4.63 -11.84 -9.42
CA PHE A 266 5.02 -10.70 -10.25
C PHE A 266 5.88 -9.68 -9.49
N HIS A 267 5.62 -9.52 -8.20
CA HIS A 267 6.37 -8.62 -7.29
C HIS A 267 7.30 -9.36 -6.31
N GLY A 268 7.46 -10.67 -6.44
CA GLY A 268 8.20 -11.49 -5.48
C GLY A 268 7.34 -11.96 -4.32
N CYS A 269 7.92 -12.77 -3.44
CA CYS A 269 7.25 -13.44 -2.33
C CYS A 269 8.05 -13.29 -1.03
N LEU A 270 7.38 -13.39 0.11
CA LEU A 270 7.99 -13.30 1.46
C LEU A 270 9.05 -14.37 1.74
N THR A 271 9.07 -15.47 0.98
CA THR A 271 10.03 -16.55 1.14
C THR A 271 11.32 -16.38 0.33
N GLU A 272 11.43 -15.32 -0.45
CA GLU A 272 12.53 -15.10 -1.40
C GLU A 272 13.44 -13.97 -0.92
N TYR A 273 14.75 -14.22 -1.01
CA TYR A 273 15.81 -13.33 -0.55
C TYR A 273 16.90 -13.20 -1.59
N ILE A 274 17.65 -12.12 -1.55
CA ILE A 274 18.82 -11.89 -2.39
C ILE A 274 20.00 -11.42 -1.54
N GLU A 275 21.15 -12.01 -1.76
CA GLU A 275 22.43 -11.45 -1.31
C GLU A 275 22.84 -10.36 -2.30
N VAL A 276 22.89 -9.11 -1.81
CA VAL A 276 22.95 -7.95 -2.72
C VAL A 276 24.27 -7.84 -3.47
N GLU A 277 25.36 -8.23 -2.85
CA GLU A 277 26.69 -8.14 -3.47
C GLU A 277 26.87 -9.19 -4.58
N THR A 278 26.63 -10.45 -4.25
CA THR A 278 26.80 -11.57 -5.19
C THR A 278 25.67 -11.72 -6.20
N LYS A 279 24.54 -11.03 -5.97
CA LYS A 279 23.28 -11.21 -6.73
C LYS A 279 22.76 -12.64 -6.70
N THR A 280 23.09 -13.36 -5.64
CA THR A 280 22.62 -14.74 -5.45
C THR A 280 21.27 -14.72 -4.75
N SER A 281 20.24 -15.23 -5.43
CA SER A 281 18.91 -15.38 -4.86
C SER A 281 18.81 -16.74 -4.13
N PHE A 282 18.12 -16.75 -3.01
CA PHE A 282 17.82 -17.96 -2.26
C PHE A 282 16.40 -17.90 -1.69
N THR A 283 15.87 -19.06 -1.35
CA THR A 283 14.51 -19.19 -0.81
C THR A 283 14.60 -19.88 0.56
N ILE A 284 13.87 -19.35 1.54
CA ILE A 284 13.64 -20.01 2.82
C ILE A 284 12.19 -20.49 2.81
N ARG A 285 11.96 -21.74 3.23
CA ARG A 285 10.62 -22.33 3.24
C ARG A 285 9.67 -21.51 4.13
N GLY A 286 8.47 -21.28 3.64
CA GLY A 286 7.48 -20.43 4.32
C GLY A 286 6.96 -21.01 5.64
N ASP A 287 7.04 -22.31 5.83
CA ASP A 287 6.71 -22.97 7.09
C ASP A 287 7.66 -22.57 8.23
N ILE A 288 8.94 -22.30 7.95
CA ILE A 288 9.95 -21.95 8.97
C ILE A 288 9.57 -20.66 9.72
N TYR A 289 9.21 -19.58 9.02
CA TYR A 289 8.85 -18.33 9.71
C TYR A 289 7.47 -18.36 10.37
N ARG A 290 6.62 -19.34 10.05
CA ARG A 290 5.33 -19.53 10.74
C ARG A 290 5.47 -20.23 12.08
N GLU A 291 6.47 -21.09 12.22
CA GLU A 291 6.71 -21.87 13.44
C GLU A 291 7.44 -21.05 14.51
N ILE A 292 8.27 -20.07 14.11
CA ILE A 292 9.03 -19.21 15.00
C ILE A 292 8.60 -17.75 14.91
N ASN A 293 8.91 -16.95 15.92
CA ASN A 293 8.64 -15.51 15.84
C ASN A 293 9.59 -14.81 14.85
N VAL A 294 9.18 -13.63 14.37
CA VAL A 294 9.93 -12.86 13.35
C VAL A 294 11.35 -12.56 13.79
N ALA A 295 11.55 -12.24 15.06
CA ALA A 295 12.87 -11.89 15.60
C ALA A 295 13.80 -13.10 15.62
N ASP A 296 13.34 -14.25 16.09
CA ASP A 296 14.11 -15.50 16.10
C ASP A 296 14.43 -15.97 14.67
N PHE A 297 13.48 -15.82 13.75
CA PHE A 297 13.73 -16.13 12.35
C PHE A 297 14.84 -15.24 11.78
N PHE A 298 14.79 -13.94 12.04
CA PHE A 298 15.81 -12.99 11.60
C PHE A 298 17.19 -13.34 12.19
N GLU A 299 17.25 -13.57 13.51
CA GLU A 299 18.50 -13.88 14.22
C GLU A 299 19.17 -15.16 13.68
N ASN A 300 18.38 -16.21 13.46
CA ASN A 300 18.91 -17.53 13.11
C ASN A 300 19.16 -17.73 11.62
N ASN A 301 18.33 -17.11 10.75
CA ASN A 301 18.35 -17.40 9.32
C ASN A 301 18.90 -16.23 8.47
N ILE A 302 18.80 -14.99 8.94
CA ILE A 302 19.10 -13.81 8.15
C ILE A 302 20.36 -13.10 8.64
N LYS A 303 20.46 -12.84 9.93
CA LYS A 303 21.60 -12.12 10.53
C LYS A 303 22.97 -12.73 10.18
N PRO A 304 23.15 -14.06 10.08
CA PRO A 304 24.40 -14.66 9.63
C PRO A 304 24.83 -14.25 8.22
N ASN A 305 23.88 -13.77 7.40
CA ASN A 305 24.10 -13.36 6.03
C ASN A 305 24.22 -11.82 5.89
N ILE A 306 24.30 -11.08 7.01
CA ILE A 306 24.49 -9.63 7.02
C ILE A 306 25.78 -9.31 7.77
N ASP A 307 26.73 -8.70 7.09
CA ASP A 307 27.99 -8.24 7.70
C ASP A 307 28.45 -6.89 7.11
N PHE A 308 28.14 -5.81 7.81
CA PHE A 308 28.63 -4.47 7.49
C PHE A 308 30.02 -4.16 8.05
N LYS A 309 30.57 -5.04 8.87
CA LYS A 309 31.93 -4.89 9.41
C LYS A 309 32.98 -5.47 8.47
N SER A 310 32.57 -6.36 7.57
CA SER A 310 33.43 -6.89 6.53
C SER A 310 33.78 -5.82 5.51
N PRO A 311 35.01 -5.79 4.98
CA PRO A 311 35.37 -4.91 3.86
C PRO A 311 34.44 -5.01 2.65
N ASN A 312 33.78 -6.14 2.48
CA ASN A 312 32.90 -6.44 1.36
C ASN A 312 31.42 -6.18 1.65
N HIS A 313 31.06 -5.63 2.81
CA HIS A 313 29.67 -5.26 3.16
C HIS A 313 28.62 -6.28 2.75
N ARG A 314 28.81 -7.52 3.16
CA ARG A 314 27.88 -8.61 2.81
C ARG A 314 26.52 -8.44 3.48
N TYR A 315 25.45 -8.44 2.71
CA TYR A 315 24.08 -8.37 3.25
C TYR A 315 23.04 -9.02 2.35
N ALA A 316 22.04 -9.64 2.99
CA ALA A 316 20.85 -10.18 2.36
C ALA A 316 19.63 -9.31 2.64
N ILE A 317 18.72 -9.24 1.67
CA ILE A 317 17.43 -8.55 1.80
C ILE A 317 16.31 -9.42 1.27
N PRO A 318 15.07 -9.20 1.74
CA PRO A 318 13.88 -9.78 1.09
C PRO A 318 13.83 -9.37 -0.37
N SER A 319 13.63 -10.33 -1.25
CA SER A 319 13.59 -10.10 -2.69
C SER A 319 12.15 -9.97 -3.16
N PHE A 320 11.49 -8.87 -2.77
CA PHE A 320 10.21 -8.45 -3.32
C PHE A 320 10.27 -6.98 -3.74
N LEU A 321 9.48 -6.60 -4.73
CA LEU A 321 9.36 -5.21 -5.19
C LEU A 321 8.40 -4.46 -4.27
N PRO A 322 8.84 -3.38 -3.61
CA PRO A 322 7.97 -2.64 -2.71
C PRO A 322 6.78 -2.02 -3.47
N PRO A 323 5.66 -1.73 -2.79
CA PRO A 323 4.46 -1.16 -3.40
C PRO A 323 4.61 0.33 -3.69
N LEU A 324 5.68 0.72 -4.36
CA LEU A 324 6.04 2.08 -4.72
C LEU A 324 5.85 2.32 -6.21
N LYS A 325 5.66 3.58 -6.62
CA LYS A 325 5.55 3.98 -8.03
C LYS A 325 6.80 3.59 -8.83
N LEU A 326 7.98 3.76 -8.22
CA LEU A 326 9.25 3.28 -8.78
C LEU A 326 9.68 2.00 -8.07
N LYS A 327 9.92 0.94 -8.83
CA LYS A 327 10.28 -0.38 -8.29
C LYS A 327 11.75 -0.66 -8.52
N PRO A 328 12.60 -0.73 -7.47
CA PRO A 328 14.00 -1.11 -7.61
C PRO A 328 14.11 -2.60 -7.93
N VAL A 329 14.45 -2.91 -9.18
CA VAL A 329 14.66 -4.29 -9.63
C VAL A 329 16.11 -4.67 -9.40
N LEU A 330 16.40 -5.37 -8.31
CA LEU A 330 17.75 -5.81 -7.93
C LEU A 330 18.04 -7.25 -8.32
N ASP A 331 17.01 -8.06 -8.47
CA ASP A 331 17.10 -9.50 -8.72
C ASP A 331 16.71 -9.83 -10.17
N LYS A 332 17.58 -10.56 -10.86
CA LYS A 332 17.34 -11.02 -12.24
C LYS A 332 16.12 -11.93 -12.39
N LYS A 333 15.63 -12.54 -11.30
CA LYS A 333 14.44 -13.40 -11.32
C LYS A 333 13.19 -12.69 -11.84
N TYR A 334 13.08 -11.36 -11.65
CA TYR A 334 11.94 -10.58 -12.13
C TYR A 334 11.82 -10.61 -13.65
N ILE A 335 12.94 -10.64 -14.38
CA ILE A 335 12.93 -10.82 -15.84
C ILE A 335 12.25 -12.15 -16.20
N THR A 336 12.59 -13.21 -15.46
CA THR A 336 11.99 -14.54 -15.66
C THR A 336 10.50 -14.57 -15.27
N TYR A 337 10.13 -13.93 -14.16
CA TYR A 337 8.74 -13.87 -13.71
C TYR A 337 7.87 -13.08 -14.68
N TRP A 338 8.36 -11.93 -15.13
CA TRP A 338 7.64 -11.09 -16.08
C TRP A 338 7.52 -11.76 -17.45
N TYR A 339 8.56 -12.44 -17.92
CA TYR A 339 8.48 -13.26 -19.12
C TYR A 339 7.46 -14.39 -19.00
N LYS A 340 7.47 -15.13 -17.87
CA LYS A 340 6.47 -16.19 -17.64
C LYS A 340 5.05 -15.61 -17.57
N ALA A 341 4.86 -14.48 -16.91
CA ALA A 341 3.58 -13.80 -16.84
C ALA A 341 3.09 -13.35 -18.22
N SER A 342 3.96 -12.72 -19.03
CA SER A 342 3.65 -12.35 -20.43
C SER A 342 3.24 -13.57 -21.26
N LYS A 343 4.00 -14.66 -21.17
CA LYS A 343 3.71 -15.90 -21.87
C LYS A 343 2.38 -16.52 -21.44
N ALA A 344 2.11 -16.57 -20.13
CA ALA A 344 0.84 -17.08 -19.61
C ALA A 344 -0.35 -16.26 -20.12
N LEU A 345 -0.25 -14.93 -20.17
CA LEU A 345 -1.27 -14.07 -20.73
C LEU A 345 -1.45 -14.28 -22.24
N GLU A 346 -0.36 -14.40 -22.98
CA GLU A 346 -0.37 -14.63 -24.42
C GLU A 346 -1.03 -15.96 -24.80
N GLU A 347 -0.77 -17.03 -24.05
CA GLU A 347 -1.29 -18.38 -24.30
C GLU A 347 -2.73 -18.58 -23.78
N SER A 348 -3.28 -17.63 -23.02
CA SER A 348 -4.62 -17.73 -22.43
C SER A 348 -5.73 -17.39 -23.40
N ASP A 349 -6.83 -18.14 -23.35
CA ASP A 349 -8.10 -17.82 -24.00
C ASP A 349 -8.94 -16.86 -23.15
N ILE A 350 -8.88 -17.05 -21.83
CA ILE A 350 -9.61 -16.29 -20.82
C ILE A 350 -8.64 -15.81 -19.74
N ILE A 351 -8.71 -14.53 -19.42
CA ILE A 351 -7.93 -13.91 -18.35
C ILE A 351 -8.91 -13.44 -17.27
N ILE A 352 -8.74 -13.92 -16.03
CA ILE A 352 -9.59 -13.52 -14.90
C ILE A 352 -8.73 -12.72 -13.92
N ILE A 353 -9.12 -11.47 -13.67
CA ILE A 353 -8.40 -10.51 -12.82
C ILE A 353 -9.23 -10.29 -11.55
N ILE A 354 -8.67 -10.52 -10.38
CA ILE A 354 -9.39 -10.46 -9.11
C ILE A 354 -8.70 -9.51 -8.15
N GLY A 355 -9.44 -8.49 -7.67
CA GLY A 355 -8.96 -7.54 -6.66
C GLY A 355 -7.72 -6.74 -7.07
N TYR A 356 -7.63 -6.35 -8.35
CA TYR A 356 -6.51 -5.60 -8.91
C TYR A 356 -6.94 -4.18 -9.30
N SER A 357 -6.23 -3.17 -8.81
CA SER A 357 -6.66 -1.77 -8.88
C SER A 357 -6.26 -1.03 -10.18
N PHE A 358 -5.54 -1.66 -11.11
CA PHE A 358 -5.03 -1.04 -12.36
C PHE A 358 -4.22 0.24 -12.12
N ASN A 359 -3.56 0.34 -10.98
CA ASN A 359 -2.80 1.52 -10.58
C ASN A 359 -1.60 1.72 -11.52
N ALA A 360 -1.28 2.99 -11.84
CA ALA A 360 -0.12 3.39 -12.65
C ALA A 360 1.23 2.93 -12.08
N SER A 361 1.32 2.62 -10.77
CA SER A 361 2.52 2.01 -10.18
C SER A 361 2.84 0.61 -10.74
N ASN A 362 1.89 -0.03 -11.42
CA ASN A 362 2.02 -1.34 -12.04
C ASN A 362 2.03 -1.27 -13.57
N GLU A 363 2.54 -0.17 -14.15
CA GLU A 363 2.52 0.09 -15.58
C GLU A 363 3.18 -1.03 -16.42
N HIS A 364 4.20 -1.69 -15.90
CA HIS A 364 4.81 -2.86 -16.55
C HIS A 364 3.80 -3.98 -16.82
N PHE A 365 2.91 -4.26 -15.88
CA PHE A 365 1.88 -5.26 -16.06
C PHE A 365 0.68 -4.71 -16.85
N ASN A 366 0.29 -3.47 -16.60
CA ASN A 366 -0.76 -2.80 -17.35
C ASN A 366 -0.46 -2.77 -18.86
N GLY A 367 0.83 -2.64 -19.24
CA GLY A 367 1.28 -2.78 -20.62
C GLY A 367 0.98 -4.17 -21.20
N LEU A 368 1.30 -5.24 -20.46
CA LEU A 368 0.99 -6.61 -20.89
C LEU A 368 -0.51 -6.84 -21.07
N LEU A 369 -1.34 -6.25 -20.20
CA LEU A 369 -2.81 -6.33 -20.34
C LEU A 369 -3.32 -5.59 -21.58
N ARG A 370 -2.73 -4.44 -21.93
CA ARG A 370 -3.07 -3.72 -23.18
C ARG A 370 -2.82 -4.59 -24.41
N ASP A 371 -1.69 -5.28 -24.44
CA ASP A 371 -1.33 -6.18 -25.55
C ASP A 371 -2.32 -7.35 -25.66
N CYS A 372 -2.91 -7.79 -24.54
CA CYS A 372 -3.91 -8.84 -24.47
C CYS A 372 -5.37 -8.34 -24.54
N SER A 373 -5.62 -7.05 -24.83
CA SER A 373 -6.96 -6.46 -24.80
C SER A 373 -7.96 -7.04 -25.82
N HIS A 374 -7.47 -7.80 -26.79
CA HIS A 374 -8.29 -8.55 -27.77
C HIS A 374 -8.85 -9.87 -27.23
N LYS A 375 -8.44 -10.31 -26.04
CA LYS A 375 -8.87 -11.56 -25.38
C LYS A 375 -10.08 -11.36 -24.48
N ASN A 376 -10.71 -12.46 -24.08
CA ASN A 376 -11.81 -12.41 -23.09
C ASN A 376 -11.22 -12.14 -21.69
N ILE A 377 -11.49 -10.96 -21.13
CA ILE A 377 -10.98 -10.52 -19.84
C ILE A 377 -12.15 -10.28 -18.89
N ILE A 378 -12.15 -11.03 -17.80
CA ILE A 378 -13.17 -10.93 -16.74
C ILE A 378 -12.50 -10.36 -15.48
N ILE A 379 -13.06 -9.28 -14.96
CA ILE A 379 -12.56 -8.58 -13.78
C ILE A 379 -13.55 -8.80 -12.65
N ILE A 380 -13.05 -9.16 -11.46
CA ILE A 380 -13.86 -9.35 -10.26
C ILE A 380 -13.35 -8.37 -9.21
N ASP A 381 -14.20 -7.46 -8.77
CA ASP A 381 -13.87 -6.49 -7.74
C ASP A 381 -15.11 -6.13 -6.91
N ALA A 382 -14.93 -5.88 -5.62
CA ALA A 382 -16.01 -5.50 -4.72
C ALA A 382 -16.46 -4.04 -4.90
N ASP A 383 -15.57 -3.19 -5.47
CA ASP A 383 -15.87 -1.77 -5.74
C ASP A 383 -15.63 -1.43 -7.23
N PRO A 384 -16.60 -1.72 -8.10
CA PRO A 384 -16.52 -1.43 -9.53
C PRO A 384 -16.25 0.04 -9.85
N LYS A 385 -16.74 0.96 -9.01
CA LYS A 385 -16.59 2.40 -9.25
C LYS A 385 -15.12 2.84 -9.19
N SER A 386 -14.33 2.23 -8.31
CA SER A 386 -12.89 2.52 -8.20
C SER A 386 -12.10 1.99 -9.40
N ILE A 387 -12.61 0.98 -10.11
CA ILE A 387 -11.93 0.27 -11.19
C ILE A 387 -12.25 0.85 -12.58
N ILE A 388 -13.48 1.32 -12.80
CA ILE A 388 -13.96 1.76 -14.13
C ILE A 388 -13.09 2.87 -14.71
N MET A 389 -12.73 3.89 -13.93
CA MET A 389 -11.94 5.03 -14.42
C MET A 389 -10.49 4.63 -14.79
N PRO A 390 -9.72 3.96 -13.92
CA PRO A 390 -8.40 3.46 -14.27
C PRO A 390 -8.43 2.53 -15.49
N LEU A 391 -9.42 1.66 -15.57
CA LEU A 391 -9.56 0.71 -16.67
C LEU A 391 -9.94 1.40 -17.97
N ALA A 392 -10.82 2.40 -17.95
CA ALA A 392 -11.15 3.19 -19.15
C ALA A 392 -9.91 3.93 -19.70
N SER A 393 -9.06 4.44 -18.82
CA SER A 393 -7.78 5.04 -19.19
C SER A 393 -6.81 4.02 -19.79
N LEU A 394 -6.83 2.79 -19.29
CA LEU A 394 -5.92 1.72 -19.71
C LEU A 394 -6.26 1.17 -21.11
N ILE A 395 -7.54 0.89 -21.37
CA ILE A 395 -7.99 0.18 -22.57
C ILE A 395 -8.86 1.00 -23.53
N GLY A 396 -9.19 2.25 -23.16
CA GLY A 396 -9.83 3.21 -24.07
C GLY A 396 -11.29 2.90 -24.42
N PHE A 397 -12.12 2.46 -23.46
CA PHE A 397 -13.56 2.27 -23.71
C PHE A 397 -14.42 3.49 -23.36
N ASP A 398 -15.56 3.64 -24.02
CA ASP A 398 -16.54 4.68 -23.75
C ASP A 398 -17.45 4.29 -22.58
N GLN A 399 -17.30 4.98 -21.45
CA GLN A 399 -18.09 4.72 -20.23
C GLN A 399 -19.61 4.83 -20.45
N LYS A 400 -20.07 5.61 -21.42
CA LYS A 400 -21.49 5.75 -21.75
C LYS A 400 -22.09 4.50 -22.41
N ARG A 401 -21.25 3.57 -22.86
CA ARG A 401 -21.63 2.32 -23.50
C ARG A 401 -21.60 1.11 -22.57
N ILE A 402 -21.36 1.32 -21.30
CA ILE A 402 -21.38 0.24 -20.30
C ILE A 402 -22.79 -0.33 -20.21
N VAL A 403 -22.90 -1.65 -20.34
CA VAL A 403 -24.18 -2.37 -20.22
C VAL A 403 -24.17 -3.19 -18.94
N GLN A 404 -25.12 -2.91 -18.06
CA GLN A 404 -25.31 -3.71 -16.84
C GLN A 404 -25.99 -5.05 -17.18
N THR A 405 -25.50 -6.12 -16.55
CA THR A 405 -26.00 -7.50 -16.70
C THR A 405 -25.85 -8.23 -15.36
N THR A 406 -26.11 -9.54 -15.34
CA THR A 406 -25.97 -10.38 -14.14
C THR A 406 -25.19 -11.64 -14.49
N ILE A 407 -24.17 -11.98 -13.67
CA ILE A 407 -23.38 -13.20 -13.79
C ILE A 407 -23.35 -13.88 -12.42
N GLN A 408 -23.74 -15.14 -12.34
CA GLN A 408 -23.82 -15.92 -11.09
C GLN A 408 -24.59 -15.19 -9.96
N GLY A 409 -25.66 -14.47 -10.32
CA GLY A 409 -26.47 -13.70 -9.37
C GLY A 409 -25.84 -12.39 -8.88
N LYS A 410 -24.65 -12.02 -9.37
CA LYS A 410 -23.96 -10.76 -9.06
C LYS A 410 -24.15 -9.74 -10.17
N THR A 411 -24.18 -8.46 -9.80
CA THR A 411 -24.18 -7.36 -10.78
C THR A 411 -22.90 -7.43 -11.61
N ALA A 412 -23.05 -7.32 -12.92
CA ALA A 412 -21.91 -7.29 -13.83
C ALA A 412 -22.07 -6.16 -14.84
N TYR A 413 -20.94 -5.66 -15.33
CA TYR A 413 -20.85 -4.56 -16.29
C TYR A 413 -20.06 -5.02 -17.50
N ARG A 414 -20.70 -5.10 -18.66
CA ARG A 414 -20.01 -5.31 -19.94
C ARG A 414 -19.45 -3.97 -20.40
N LEU A 415 -18.13 -3.82 -20.37
CA LEU A 415 -17.43 -2.57 -20.70
C LEU A 415 -17.25 -2.42 -22.21
N ASN A 416 -16.96 -3.54 -22.90
CA ASN A 416 -16.93 -3.68 -24.34
C ASN A 416 -17.13 -5.16 -24.74
N SER A 417 -16.77 -5.56 -25.98
CA SER A 417 -16.90 -6.95 -26.45
C SER A 417 -16.05 -7.95 -25.66
N ASN A 418 -14.93 -7.52 -25.07
CA ASN A 418 -13.91 -8.38 -24.52
C ASN A 418 -13.78 -8.25 -22.99
N PHE A 419 -14.25 -7.14 -22.40
CA PHE A 419 -14.08 -6.86 -20.99
C PHE A 419 -15.41 -6.88 -20.24
N THR A 420 -15.45 -7.69 -19.19
CA THR A 420 -16.59 -7.78 -18.26
C THR A 420 -16.09 -7.57 -16.83
N LEU A 421 -16.74 -6.66 -16.07
CA LEU A 421 -16.47 -6.40 -14.66
C LEU A 421 -17.62 -6.96 -13.82
N ILE A 422 -17.31 -7.81 -12.85
CA ILE A 422 -18.29 -8.41 -11.91
C ILE A 422 -18.10 -7.77 -10.54
N GLU A 423 -19.19 -7.27 -9.99
CA GLU A 423 -19.26 -6.70 -8.64
C GLU A 423 -19.40 -7.82 -7.61
N ALA A 424 -18.28 -8.29 -7.07
CA ALA A 424 -18.26 -9.37 -6.10
C ALA A 424 -16.95 -9.42 -5.32
N ASN A 425 -17.00 -10.00 -4.12
CA ASN A 425 -15.79 -10.40 -3.43
C ASN A 425 -15.14 -11.61 -4.10
N ALA A 426 -13.83 -11.73 -3.97
CA ALA A 426 -13.03 -12.78 -4.59
C ALA A 426 -13.54 -14.22 -4.33
N HIS A 427 -14.07 -14.47 -3.13
CA HIS A 427 -14.50 -15.80 -2.69
C HIS A 427 -15.96 -16.13 -3.01
N GLU A 428 -16.72 -15.22 -3.63
CA GLU A 428 -18.14 -15.40 -3.94
C GLU A 428 -18.43 -15.95 -5.35
N ILE A 429 -17.41 -16.01 -6.20
CA ILE A 429 -17.52 -16.40 -7.61
C ILE A 429 -16.96 -17.78 -7.86
N ASN A 430 -17.67 -18.58 -8.64
CA ASN A 430 -17.17 -19.84 -9.15
C ASN A 430 -16.43 -19.62 -10.48
N LEU A 431 -15.09 -19.65 -10.43
CA LEU A 431 -14.23 -19.38 -11.59
C LEU A 431 -14.35 -20.45 -12.69
N SER A 432 -14.79 -21.68 -12.34
CA SER A 432 -14.95 -22.76 -13.31
C SER A 432 -16.12 -22.50 -14.27
N GLN A 433 -17.07 -21.65 -13.86
CA GLN A 433 -18.26 -21.29 -14.64
C GLN A 433 -18.10 -19.98 -15.45
N LEU A 434 -16.91 -19.36 -15.43
CA LEU A 434 -16.58 -18.16 -16.20
C LEU A 434 -15.84 -18.51 -17.54
#